data_f44a7d232c517689b31b5beba25e5228
#
_entry.id   f44a7d232c517689b31b5beba25e5228
#
_cell.length_a   1.000
_cell.length_b   1.000
_cell.length_c   1.000
_cell.angle_alpha   90.00
_cell.angle_beta   90.00
_cell.angle_gamma   90.00
#
_symmetry.space_group_name_H-M   'P 1'
#
loop_
_entity.id
_entity.type
_entity.pdbx_description
1 polymer ?
#
loop_
_entity_poly.entity_id
_entity_poly.type
_entity_poly.pdbx_seq_one_letter_code
_entity_poly.pdbx_strand_id
1 'polypeptide(L)'
;MARARLLEIAEQALAMEQANTQGINAAYEAALAAKDYPAQMLMQWFISEQVEEEAWCIEMIERVQAAACAGGMSDLDRHIERYLEKEIPSK
;
A
#
# COMPACT_ATOMS: atom_id res chain seq x y z
N MET A 1 8.79 -4.48 -22.37
CA MET A 1 9.56 -5.25 -21.39
C MET A 1 8.71 -5.48 -20.15
N ALA A 2 8.57 -6.73 -19.76
CA ALA A 2 7.70 -7.09 -18.63
C ALA A 2 8.12 -6.40 -17.33
N ARG A 3 9.45 -6.30 -17.09
CA ARG A 3 9.94 -5.67 -15.87
C ARG A 3 9.62 -4.19 -15.81
N ALA A 4 9.80 -3.46 -16.90
CA ALA A 4 9.49 -2.03 -16.94
C ALA A 4 8.01 -1.81 -16.68
N ARG A 5 7.16 -2.68 -17.20
CA ARG A 5 5.73 -2.62 -16.97
C ARG A 5 5.38 -2.90 -15.51
N LEU A 6 6.03 -3.91 -14.93
CA LEU A 6 5.80 -4.24 -13.52
C LEU A 6 6.21 -3.09 -12.61
N LEU A 7 7.35 -2.44 -12.90
CA LEU A 7 7.80 -1.30 -12.13
C LEU A 7 6.79 -0.16 -12.22
N GLU A 8 6.29 0.11 -13.41
CA GLU A 8 5.30 1.16 -13.63
C GLU A 8 4.02 0.88 -12.82
N ILE A 9 3.54 -0.36 -12.86
CA ILE A 9 2.36 -0.76 -12.10
C ILE A 9 2.59 -0.59 -10.60
N ALA A 10 3.77 -1.00 -10.13
CA ALA A 10 4.11 -0.88 -8.71
C ALA A 10 4.17 0.58 -8.27
N GLU A 11 4.72 1.44 -9.10
CA GLU A 11 4.77 2.87 -8.81
C GLU A 11 3.38 3.50 -8.81
N GLN A 12 2.51 3.07 -9.73
CA GLN A 12 1.13 3.52 -9.74
C GLN A 12 0.38 3.07 -8.49
N ALA A 13 0.63 1.85 -8.04
CA ALA A 13 0.00 1.33 -6.82
C ALA A 13 0.42 2.18 -5.61
N LEU A 14 1.69 2.55 -5.51
CA LEU A 14 2.17 3.41 -4.44
C LEU A 14 1.49 4.77 -4.49
N ALA A 15 1.40 5.37 -5.68
CA ALA A 15 0.76 6.67 -5.84
C ALA A 15 -0.70 6.63 -5.41
N MET A 16 -1.41 5.56 -5.72
CA MET A 16 -2.81 5.38 -5.30
C MET A 16 -2.91 5.26 -3.78
N GLU A 17 -2.01 4.50 -3.16
CA GLU A 17 -2.03 4.36 -1.71
C GLU A 17 -1.69 5.68 -1.01
N GLN A 18 -0.78 6.46 -1.57
CA GLN A 18 -0.47 7.77 -1.02
C GLN A 18 -1.66 8.72 -1.11
N ALA A 19 -2.42 8.66 -2.20
CA ALA A 19 -3.64 9.44 -2.33
C ALA A 19 -4.70 8.98 -1.30
N ASN A 20 -4.84 7.67 -1.08
CA ASN A 20 -5.72 7.14 -0.05
C ASN A 20 -5.32 7.64 1.34
N THR A 21 -4.02 7.64 1.62
CA THR A 21 -3.51 8.13 2.90
C THR A 21 -3.89 9.59 3.11
N GLN A 22 -3.76 10.42 2.08
CA GLN A 22 -4.14 11.83 2.18
C GLN A 22 -5.63 11.99 2.47
N GLY A 23 -6.47 11.20 1.81
CA GLY A 23 -7.91 11.23 2.05
C GLY A 23 -8.28 10.80 3.46
N ILE A 24 -7.62 9.76 3.95
CA ILE A 24 -7.84 9.27 5.31
C ILE A 24 -7.39 10.31 6.34
N ASN A 25 -6.24 10.94 6.10
CA ASN A 25 -5.76 12.00 6.99
C ASN A 25 -6.74 13.18 7.03
N ALA A 26 -7.28 13.56 5.88
CA ALA A 26 -8.27 14.64 5.82
C ALA A 26 -9.53 14.26 6.59
N ALA A 27 -9.98 13.01 6.48
CA ALA A 27 -11.14 12.53 7.23
C ALA A 27 -10.87 12.55 8.73
N TYR A 28 -9.66 12.20 9.15
CA TYR A 28 -9.29 12.25 10.56
C TYR A 28 -9.32 13.70 11.07
N GLU A 29 -8.77 14.64 10.30
CA GLU A 29 -8.82 16.06 10.66
C GLU A 29 -10.26 16.56 10.80
N ALA A 30 -11.14 16.13 9.90
CA ALA A 30 -12.56 16.48 9.98
C ALA A 30 -13.20 15.92 11.24
N ALA A 31 -12.86 14.67 11.61
CA ALA A 31 -13.36 14.04 12.82
C ALA A 31 -12.87 14.78 14.08
N LEU A 32 -11.62 15.24 14.07
CA LEU A 32 -11.08 16.04 15.16
C LEU A 32 -11.84 17.34 15.31
N ALA A 33 -12.07 18.04 14.20
CA ALA A 33 -12.79 19.32 14.21
C ALA A 33 -14.24 19.18 14.70
N ALA A 34 -14.87 18.07 14.32
CA ALA A 34 -16.25 17.78 14.72
C ALA A 34 -16.36 17.18 16.13
N LYS A 35 -15.25 16.84 16.74
CA LYS A 35 -15.20 16.12 18.03
C LYS A 35 -15.97 14.81 17.95
N ASP A 36 -15.88 14.15 16.80
CA ASP A 36 -16.54 12.86 16.56
C ASP A 36 -15.57 11.76 16.99
N TYR A 37 -15.69 11.32 18.23
CA TYR A 37 -14.73 10.40 18.82
C TYR A 37 -14.74 9.01 18.17
N PRO A 38 -15.91 8.42 17.89
CA PRO A 38 -15.90 7.14 17.16
C PRO A 38 -15.24 7.24 15.78
N ALA A 39 -15.48 8.33 15.06
CA ALA A 39 -14.84 8.53 13.75
C ALA A 39 -13.35 8.70 13.89
N GLN A 40 -12.88 9.38 14.94
CA GLN A 40 -11.43 9.50 15.19
C GLN A 40 -10.79 8.13 15.39
N MET A 41 -11.42 7.26 16.15
CA MET A 41 -10.89 5.93 16.40
C MET A 41 -10.83 5.11 15.11
N LEU A 42 -11.88 5.20 14.29
CA LEU A 42 -11.92 4.50 13.03
C LEU A 42 -10.82 5.00 12.09
N MET A 43 -10.65 6.30 12.00
CA MET A 43 -9.62 6.89 11.13
C MET A 43 -8.22 6.54 11.61
N GLN A 44 -7.99 6.45 12.91
CA GLN A 44 -6.69 6.02 13.45
C GLN A 44 -6.35 4.61 13.00
N TRP A 45 -7.34 3.72 12.96
CA TRP A 45 -7.15 2.38 12.46
C TRP A 45 -6.73 2.41 11.00
N PHE A 46 -7.44 3.19 10.17
CA PHE A 46 -7.10 3.32 8.76
C PHE A 46 -5.73 3.93 8.54
N ILE A 47 -5.34 4.92 9.36
CA ILE A 47 -4.00 5.52 9.29
C ILE A 47 -2.94 4.45 9.52
N SER A 48 -3.16 3.60 10.52
CA SER A 48 -2.23 2.51 10.82
C SER A 48 -2.13 1.53 9.65
N GLU A 49 -3.27 1.19 9.03
CA GLU A 49 -3.29 0.29 7.88
C GLU A 49 -2.55 0.90 6.68
N GLN A 50 -2.68 2.20 6.48
CA GLN A 50 -2.02 2.87 5.35
C GLN A 50 -0.51 2.86 5.45
N VAL A 51 0.03 2.90 6.67
CA VAL A 51 1.48 2.75 6.87
C VAL A 51 1.95 1.42 6.27
N GLU A 52 1.22 0.35 6.52
CA GLU A 52 1.55 -0.97 5.99
C GLU A 52 1.31 -1.06 4.48
N GLU A 53 0.22 -0.47 4.00
CA GLU A 53 -0.09 -0.48 2.57
C GLU A 53 1.00 0.19 1.76
N GLU A 54 1.45 1.36 2.19
CA GLU A 54 2.54 2.05 1.50
C GLU A 54 3.84 1.27 1.61
N ALA A 55 4.12 0.68 2.76
CA ALA A 55 5.32 -0.13 2.95
C ALA A 55 5.36 -1.32 1.99
N TRP A 56 4.21 -2.00 1.79
CA TRP A 56 4.11 -3.10 0.85
C TRP A 56 4.40 -2.66 -0.58
N CYS A 57 3.89 -1.49 -0.97
CA CYS A 57 4.13 -0.96 -2.32
C CYS A 57 5.59 -0.61 -2.54
N ILE A 58 6.23 -0.01 -1.53
CA ILE A 58 7.65 0.33 -1.60
C ILE A 58 8.48 -0.95 -1.71
N GLU A 59 8.15 -1.96 -0.91
CA GLU A 59 8.85 -3.25 -0.97
C GLU A 59 8.68 -3.90 -2.33
N MET A 60 7.50 -3.81 -2.93
CA MET A 60 7.25 -4.35 -4.26
C MET A 60 8.14 -3.67 -5.30
N ILE A 61 8.26 -2.35 -5.23
CA ILE A 61 9.14 -1.60 -6.13
C ILE A 61 10.58 -2.09 -5.99
N GLU A 62 11.04 -2.23 -4.75
CA GLU A 62 12.40 -2.70 -4.47
C GLU A 62 12.64 -4.09 -5.01
N ARG A 63 11.65 -4.98 -4.88
CA ARG A 63 11.78 -6.35 -5.36
C ARG A 63 11.77 -6.43 -6.89
N VAL A 64 10.97 -5.59 -7.54
CA VAL A 64 10.99 -5.53 -9.00
C VAL A 64 12.36 -5.08 -9.48
N GLN A 65 12.93 -4.07 -8.83
CA GLN A 65 14.27 -3.58 -9.17
C GLN A 65 15.34 -4.64 -8.92
N ALA A 66 15.24 -5.34 -7.79
CA ALA A 66 16.18 -6.39 -7.43
C ALA A 66 16.09 -7.59 -8.38
N ALA A 67 14.90 -7.96 -8.80
CA ALA A 67 14.69 -9.07 -9.73
C ALA A 67 15.43 -8.86 -11.05
N ALA A 68 15.55 -7.61 -11.45
CA ALA A 68 16.30 -7.26 -12.66
C ALA A 68 17.76 -7.66 -12.55
N CYS A 69 18.34 -7.47 -11.38
CA CYS A 69 19.76 -7.74 -11.16
C CYS A 69 20.03 -9.21 -10.90
N ALA A 70 19.12 -9.88 -10.21
CA ALA A 70 19.29 -11.26 -9.77
C ALA A 70 18.69 -12.29 -10.73
N GLY A 71 17.83 -11.84 -11.67
CA GLY A 71 17.12 -12.76 -12.56
C GLY A 71 16.09 -13.62 -11.86
N GLY A 72 15.75 -13.30 -10.61
CA GLY A 72 14.82 -14.10 -9.83
C GLY A 72 13.44 -13.49 -9.75
N MET A 73 12.49 -14.08 -10.48
CA MET A 73 11.11 -13.61 -10.44
C MET A 73 10.27 -14.31 -9.38
N SER A 74 10.72 -15.45 -8.87
CA SER A 74 9.95 -16.20 -7.89
C SER A 74 9.78 -15.44 -6.57
N ASP A 75 10.77 -14.68 -6.18
CA ASP A 75 10.69 -13.85 -4.96
C ASP A 75 9.67 -12.73 -5.14
N LEU A 76 9.64 -12.13 -6.34
CA LEU A 76 8.67 -11.11 -6.68
C LEU A 76 7.25 -11.70 -6.65
N ASP A 77 7.07 -12.89 -7.24
CA ASP A 77 5.76 -13.55 -7.26
C ASP A 77 5.24 -13.77 -5.84
N ARG A 78 6.12 -14.23 -4.94
CA ARG A 78 5.74 -14.44 -3.54
C ARG A 78 5.33 -13.15 -2.84
N HIS A 79 6.03 -12.06 -3.13
CA HIS A 79 5.70 -10.78 -2.55
C HIS A 79 4.32 -10.30 -3.02
N ILE A 80 4.05 -10.45 -4.31
CA ILE A 80 2.76 -10.06 -4.88
C ILE A 80 1.65 -10.89 -4.28
N GLU A 81 1.85 -12.20 -4.13
CA GLU A 81 0.85 -13.07 -3.50
C GLU A 81 0.51 -12.60 -2.09
N ARG A 82 1.52 -12.28 -1.28
CA ARG A 82 1.29 -11.82 0.08
C ARG A 82 0.54 -10.49 0.12
N TYR A 83 0.85 -9.60 -0.81
CA TYR A 83 0.14 -8.33 -0.92
C TYR A 83 -1.33 -8.56 -1.22
N LEU A 84 -1.63 -9.42 -2.18
CA LEU A 84 -3.01 -9.72 -2.56
C LEU A 84 -3.77 -10.40 -1.43
N GLU A 85 -3.12 -11.30 -0.70
CA GLU A 85 -3.75 -11.95 0.45
C GLU A 85 -4.13 -10.94 1.53
N LYS A 86 -3.28 -9.94 1.74
CA LYS A 86 -3.54 -8.90 2.72
C LYS A 86 -4.72 -8.03 2.31
N GLU A 87 -4.84 -7.71 1.01
CA GLU A 87 -5.89 -6.85 0.48
C GLU A 87 -7.24 -7.55 0.38
N ILE A 88 -7.23 -8.88 0.24
CA ILE A 88 -8.47 -9.66 0.15
C ILE A 88 -8.77 -10.20 1.53
N PRO A 89 -9.85 -9.72 2.19
CA PRO A 89 -10.17 -10.19 3.52
C PRO A 89 -10.38 -11.71 3.52
N SER A 90 -9.71 -12.39 4.43
CA SER A 90 -9.98 -13.82 4.60
C SER A 90 -11.12 -13.97 5.58
N LYS A 91 -11.91 -14.94 5.33
CA LYS A 91 -13.08 -15.23 6.14
C LYS A 91 -12.75 -15.97 7.38
#